data_fb65baf6d979849b3cbb1fe5544d3404
#
_entry.id   fb65baf6d979849b3cbb1fe5544d3404
#
_cell.length_a   1.000
_cell.length_b   1.000
_cell.length_c   1.000
_cell.angle_alpha   90.00
_cell.angle_beta   90.00
_cell.angle_gamma   90.00
#
_symmetry.space_group_name_H-M   'P 1'
#
loop_
_entity.id
_entity.type
_entity.pdbx_description
1 polymer ?
#
loop_
_entity_poly.entity_id
_entity_poly.type
_entity_poly.pdbx_seq_one_letter_code
_entity_poly.pdbx_strand_id
1 'polypeptide(L)'
;MNILGYTNKFSLTNEEEVEVKVSCSNIQTYKANLVKIIQGDTNEKGPGYKEGKININLGGPYKARNQKTPMGSYGLVKNNKIFNKAKNIFISIMVFPTLLKNKNIQTIISKFCESTNIGYKIFIDKNDNINFLINKSKLIISKYLNLKKWHLITADYNHDTGNIFLSIQYYDEDNVHFTKIKIQKK
;
A
#
# COMPACT_ATOMS: atom_id res chain seq x y z
N MET A 1 -18.33 -11.22 9.66
CA MET A 1 -17.46 -12.20 10.35
C MET A 1 -16.60 -11.41 11.34
N ASN A 2 -16.63 -11.78 12.61
CA ASN A 2 -15.99 -10.98 13.66
C ASN A 2 -14.57 -11.44 14.00
N ILE A 3 -14.12 -12.55 13.41
CA ILE A 3 -12.79 -13.13 13.60
C ILE A 3 -12.22 -13.59 12.26
N LEU A 4 -10.96 -13.25 12.01
CA LEU A 4 -10.19 -13.66 10.86
C LEU A 4 -8.80 -14.10 11.31
N GLY A 5 -8.32 -15.23 10.80
CA GLY A 5 -6.99 -15.73 11.11
C GLY A 5 -6.28 -16.31 9.89
N TYR A 6 -4.95 -16.26 9.91
CA TYR A 6 -4.09 -16.91 8.94
C TYR A 6 -2.78 -17.34 9.59
N THR A 7 -2.12 -18.30 8.98
CA THR A 7 -0.82 -18.82 9.44
C THR A 7 0.33 -18.18 8.67
N ASN A 8 1.49 -18.04 9.30
CA ASN A 8 2.71 -17.57 8.64
C ASN A 8 3.35 -18.59 7.71
N LYS A 9 2.93 -19.88 7.79
CA LYS A 9 3.37 -20.97 6.92
C LYS A 9 2.16 -21.77 6.45
N PHE A 10 2.21 -22.29 5.22
CA PHE A 10 1.15 -23.13 4.64
C PHE A 10 1.27 -24.61 5.03
N SER A 11 2.49 -25.07 5.30
CA SER A 11 2.80 -26.44 5.70
C SER A 11 3.96 -26.44 6.69
N LEU A 12 4.01 -27.48 7.52
CA LEU A 12 5.00 -27.65 8.58
C LEU A 12 5.51 -29.10 8.58
N THR A 13 6.76 -29.26 8.98
CA THR A 13 7.32 -30.55 9.44
C THR A 13 7.11 -30.71 10.94
N ASN A 14 7.41 -31.89 11.48
CA ASN A 14 7.16 -32.22 12.89
C ASN A 14 7.93 -31.33 13.92
N GLU A 15 9.01 -30.70 13.48
CA GLU A 15 9.88 -29.89 14.37
C GLU A 15 9.69 -28.39 14.18
N GLU A 16 8.76 -27.98 13.32
CA GLU A 16 8.53 -26.59 13.01
C GLU A 16 7.37 -25.98 13.80
N GLU A 17 7.49 -24.68 14.10
CA GLU A 17 6.45 -23.90 14.73
C GLU A 17 5.65 -23.11 13.69
N VAL A 18 4.36 -22.95 13.95
CA VAL A 18 3.46 -22.07 13.21
C VAL A 18 2.97 -20.94 14.10
N GLU A 19 3.03 -19.73 13.55
CA GLU A 19 2.41 -18.57 14.17
C GLU A 19 1.05 -18.29 13.52
N VAL A 20 -0.01 -18.22 14.31
CA VAL A 20 -1.36 -17.89 13.85
C VAL A 20 -1.62 -16.42 14.14
N LYS A 21 -1.79 -15.63 13.08
CA LYS A 21 -2.15 -14.21 13.15
C LYS A 21 -3.68 -14.11 13.20
N VAL A 22 -4.22 -13.48 14.24
CA VAL A 22 -5.66 -13.36 14.43
C VAL A 22 -6.06 -11.90 14.58
N SER A 23 -7.08 -11.49 13.82
CA SER A 23 -7.73 -10.18 13.93
C SER A 23 -9.19 -10.36 14.28
N CYS A 24 -9.65 -9.66 15.31
CA CYS A 24 -11.01 -9.76 15.81
C CYS A 24 -11.65 -8.38 15.88
N SER A 25 -12.93 -8.28 15.50
CA SER A 25 -13.74 -7.07 15.67
C SER A 25 -14.95 -7.37 16.52
N ASN A 26 -15.32 -6.45 17.43
CA ASN A 26 -16.51 -6.53 18.28
C ASN A 26 -16.59 -7.73 19.24
N ILE A 27 -15.42 -8.29 19.58
CA ILE A 27 -15.30 -9.33 20.64
C ILE A 27 -14.12 -8.98 21.54
N GLN A 28 -14.16 -9.43 22.79
CA GLN A 28 -13.10 -9.17 23.77
C GLN A 28 -12.08 -10.30 23.85
N THR A 29 -12.51 -11.52 23.68
CA THR A 29 -11.65 -12.71 23.75
C THR A 29 -12.07 -13.74 22.71
N TYR A 30 -11.14 -14.64 22.36
CA TYR A 30 -11.41 -15.81 21.53
C TYR A 30 -10.66 -17.04 22.05
N LYS A 31 -11.11 -18.22 21.63
CA LYS A 31 -10.46 -19.50 21.90
C LYS A 31 -9.99 -20.12 20.58
N ALA A 32 -8.92 -20.88 20.64
CA ALA A 32 -8.40 -21.66 19.51
C ALA A 32 -8.43 -23.15 19.85
N ASN A 33 -8.77 -23.98 18.89
CA ASN A 33 -8.72 -25.44 19.00
C ASN A 33 -7.93 -25.98 17.79
N LEU A 34 -7.23 -27.08 18.01
CA LEU A 34 -6.60 -27.83 16.93
C LEU A 34 -7.46 -29.04 16.59
N VAL A 35 -7.77 -29.21 15.31
CA VAL A 35 -8.56 -30.35 14.83
C VAL A 35 -7.83 -31.03 13.69
N LYS A 36 -8.00 -32.35 13.58
CA LYS A 36 -7.56 -33.11 12.41
C LYS A 36 -8.70 -33.14 11.38
N ILE A 37 -8.47 -32.61 10.20
CA ILE A 37 -9.45 -32.73 9.11
C ILE A 37 -9.36 -34.15 8.57
N ILE A 38 -10.44 -34.91 8.71
CA ILE A 38 -10.59 -36.26 8.19
C ILE A 38 -11.12 -36.20 6.74
N GLN A 39 -12.09 -35.32 6.51
CA GLN A 39 -12.72 -35.08 5.23
C GLN A 39 -13.01 -33.57 5.08
N GLY A 40 -12.43 -32.93 4.08
CA GLY A 40 -12.55 -31.49 3.84
C GLY A 40 -13.64 -31.10 2.82
N ASP A 41 -14.40 -32.05 2.28
CA ASP A 41 -15.43 -31.78 1.29
C ASP A 41 -16.65 -31.12 1.93
N THR A 42 -16.96 -29.89 1.49
CA THR A 42 -18.13 -29.13 1.93
C THR A 42 -19.32 -29.26 0.98
N ASN A 43 -19.21 -30.07 -0.07
CA ASN A 43 -20.29 -30.29 -1.03
C ASN A 43 -21.45 -31.06 -0.34
N GLU A 44 -22.65 -30.52 -0.41
CA GLU A 44 -23.86 -31.17 0.18
C GLU A 44 -24.18 -32.55 -0.42
N LYS A 45 -23.73 -32.81 -1.65
CA LYS A 45 -23.91 -34.11 -2.36
C LYS A 45 -22.73 -35.07 -2.14
N GLY A 46 -21.69 -34.64 -1.43
CA GLY A 46 -20.48 -35.40 -1.14
C GLY A 46 -20.53 -36.06 0.24
N PRO A 47 -19.40 -36.65 0.71
CA PRO A 47 -19.31 -37.31 2.01
C PRO A 47 -19.40 -36.34 3.22
N GLY A 48 -19.40 -35.03 2.97
CA GLY A 48 -19.51 -33.98 3.96
C GLY A 48 -18.20 -33.71 4.73
N TYR A 49 -18.16 -32.57 5.43
CA TYR A 49 -17.03 -32.18 6.25
C TYR A 49 -16.98 -33.04 7.53
N LYS A 50 -15.79 -33.62 7.82
CA LYS A 50 -15.55 -34.40 9.02
C LYS A 50 -14.24 -33.99 9.67
N GLU A 51 -14.27 -33.74 10.98
CA GLU A 51 -13.08 -33.42 11.77
C GLU A 51 -12.97 -34.32 13.00
N GLY A 52 -11.74 -34.58 13.42
CA GLY A 52 -11.40 -35.24 14.66
C GLY A 52 -10.79 -34.25 15.64
N LYS A 53 -11.23 -34.25 16.89
CA LYS A 53 -10.64 -33.41 17.94
C LYS A 53 -9.24 -33.94 18.28
N ILE A 54 -8.29 -33.02 18.38
CA ILE A 54 -6.96 -33.29 18.95
C ILE A 54 -6.95 -32.72 20.36
N ASN A 55 -6.66 -33.59 21.31
CA ASN A 55 -6.67 -33.20 22.72
C ASN A 55 -5.34 -32.55 23.12
N ILE A 56 -5.19 -31.26 22.76
CA ILE A 56 -4.03 -30.44 23.07
C ILE A 56 -4.51 -29.14 23.73
N ASN A 57 -3.80 -28.73 24.76
CA ASN A 57 -4.06 -27.44 25.39
C ASN A 57 -3.28 -26.33 24.65
N LEU A 58 -3.97 -25.55 23.84
CA LEU A 58 -3.40 -24.39 23.17
C LEU A 58 -3.37 -23.13 24.04
N GLY A 59 -3.85 -23.22 25.29
CA GLY A 59 -4.00 -22.06 26.16
C GLY A 59 -5.26 -21.24 25.85
N GLY A 60 -5.27 -20.02 26.31
CA GLY A 60 -6.40 -19.10 26.16
C GLY A 60 -7.35 -19.06 27.35
N PRO A 61 -8.39 -18.25 27.30
CA PRO A 61 -8.81 -17.40 26.19
C PRO A 61 -7.77 -16.31 25.83
N TYR A 62 -7.64 -16.03 24.55
CA TYR A 62 -6.74 -14.99 24.03
C TYR A 62 -7.45 -13.65 23.96
N LYS A 63 -6.74 -12.56 24.28
CA LYS A 63 -7.28 -11.21 24.15
C LYS A 63 -7.49 -10.86 22.65
N ALA A 64 -8.70 -10.50 22.30
CA ALA A 64 -9.03 -10.07 20.95
C ALA A 64 -8.50 -8.67 20.68
N ARG A 65 -8.04 -8.44 19.45
CA ARG A 65 -7.64 -7.12 18.97
C ARG A 65 -7.96 -6.98 17.49
N ASN A 66 -8.39 -5.81 17.09
CA ASN A 66 -8.57 -5.48 15.69
C ASN A 66 -7.22 -5.06 15.12
N GLN A 67 -6.66 -5.89 14.22
CA GLN A 67 -5.41 -5.60 13.52
C GLN A 67 -5.77 -4.98 12.17
N LYS A 68 -5.61 -3.67 12.07
CA LYS A 68 -5.74 -2.98 10.79
C LYS A 68 -4.50 -3.28 9.95
N THR A 69 -4.67 -4.02 8.88
CA THR A 69 -3.63 -4.22 7.87
C THR A 69 -3.74 -3.10 6.85
N PRO A 70 -2.72 -2.24 6.67
CA PRO A 70 -2.74 -1.27 5.60
C PRO A 70 -2.79 -2.02 4.28
N MET A 71 -3.83 -1.73 3.47
CA MET A 71 -3.93 -2.31 2.13
C MET A 71 -2.95 -1.62 1.20
N GLY A 72 -2.22 -2.40 0.45
CA GLY A 72 -1.25 -1.94 -0.54
C GLY A 72 0.16 -2.46 -0.26
N SER A 73 0.94 -2.53 -1.33
CA SER A 73 2.37 -2.84 -1.27
C SER A 73 3.17 -1.54 -1.30
N TYR A 74 4.27 -1.47 -0.57
CA TYR A 74 5.19 -0.36 -0.63
C TYR A 74 6.63 -0.85 -0.50
N GLY A 75 7.56 -0.11 -1.13
CA GLY A 75 8.98 -0.27 -0.93
C GLY A 75 9.51 0.72 0.10
N LEU A 76 10.32 0.26 1.03
CA LEU A 76 10.99 1.11 2.01
C LEU A 76 12.48 1.18 1.69
N VAL A 77 12.96 2.38 1.32
CA VAL A 77 14.39 2.65 1.18
C VAL A 77 14.91 3.15 2.52
N LYS A 78 15.92 2.46 3.06
CA LYS A 78 16.58 2.90 4.31
C LYS A 78 17.16 4.30 4.13
N ASN A 79 16.99 5.13 5.14
CA ASN A 79 17.51 6.49 5.11
C ASN A 79 19.04 6.50 4.90
N ASN A 80 19.51 7.37 4.01
CA ASN A 80 20.91 7.54 3.70
C ASN A 80 21.30 9.01 3.81
N LYS A 81 22.55 9.28 4.20
CA LYS A 81 23.11 10.64 4.30
C LYS A 81 23.01 11.42 2.98
N ILE A 82 23.07 10.74 1.83
CA ILE A 82 22.92 11.34 0.51
C ILE A 82 21.57 12.03 0.37
N PHE A 83 20.47 11.33 0.73
CA PHE A 83 19.13 11.90 0.68
C PHE A 83 18.89 13.06 1.64
N ASN A 84 19.68 13.13 2.73
CA ASN A 84 19.56 14.20 3.72
C ASN A 84 20.32 15.46 3.31
N LYS A 85 21.38 15.32 2.50
CA LYS A 85 22.22 16.41 2.03
C LYS A 85 21.77 16.99 0.69
N ALA A 86 20.90 16.29 -0.04
CA ALA A 86 20.42 16.74 -1.34
C ALA A 86 19.57 18.00 -1.17
N LYS A 87 20.03 19.11 -1.74
CA LYS A 87 19.29 20.37 -1.80
C LYS A 87 18.35 20.40 -3.00
N ASN A 88 18.82 19.91 -4.15
CA ASN A 88 18.05 19.81 -5.37
C ASN A 88 17.46 18.41 -5.53
N ILE A 89 16.26 18.32 -6.07
CA ILE A 89 15.53 17.07 -6.22
C ILE A 89 15.01 16.98 -7.65
N PHE A 90 15.36 15.90 -8.33
CA PHE A 90 14.80 15.53 -9.62
C PHE A 90 14.26 14.11 -9.53
N ILE A 91 12.98 13.94 -9.84
CA ILE A 91 12.29 12.64 -9.82
C ILE A 91 11.60 12.45 -11.16
N SER A 92 11.88 11.32 -11.80
CA SER A 92 11.19 10.87 -13.01
C SER A 92 10.73 9.43 -12.79
N ILE A 93 9.43 9.19 -12.91
CA ILE A 93 8.83 7.90 -12.56
C ILE A 93 7.71 7.53 -13.51
N MET A 94 7.69 6.26 -13.97
CA MET A 94 6.59 5.69 -14.73
C MET A 94 5.54 5.12 -13.79
N VAL A 95 4.28 5.50 -14.01
CA VAL A 95 3.14 5.09 -13.19
C VAL A 95 2.03 4.51 -14.07
N PHE A 96 1.50 3.36 -13.67
CA PHE A 96 0.36 2.72 -14.33
C PHE A 96 -0.79 2.61 -13.34
N PRO A 97 -1.73 3.57 -13.29
CA PRO A 97 -2.81 3.58 -12.32
C PRO A 97 -3.79 2.44 -12.58
N THR A 98 -3.95 1.54 -11.63
CA THR A 98 -4.94 0.45 -11.68
C THR A 98 -6.21 0.79 -10.91
N LEU A 99 -6.18 1.85 -10.09
CA LEU A 99 -7.30 2.31 -9.28
C LEU A 99 -7.33 3.85 -9.28
N LEU A 100 -8.38 4.41 -9.86
CA LEU A 100 -8.72 5.83 -9.76
C LEU A 100 -10.06 5.99 -9.03
N LYS A 101 -10.46 7.23 -8.74
CA LYS A 101 -11.67 7.59 -7.98
C LYS A 101 -11.67 6.95 -6.58
N ASN A 102 -10.49 6.78 -6.01
CA ASN A 102 -10.33 6.29 -4.65
C ASN A 102 -10.51 7.46 -3.66
N LYS A 103 -11.27 7.23 -2.59
CA LYS A 103 -11.46 8.23 -1.53
C LYS A 103 -10.19 8.51 -0.71
N ASN A 104 -9.14 7.73 -0.89
CA ASN A 104 -7.87 7.83 -0.17
C ASN A 104 -6.76 8.40 -1.05
N ILE A 105 -5.78 9.02 -0.40
CA ILE A 105 -4.53 9.44 -1.05
C ILE A 105 -3.70 8.20 -1.39
N GLN A 106 -3.18 8.17 -2.62
CA GLN A 106 -2.27 7.13 -3.11
C GLN A 106 -0.87 7.73 -3.27
N THR A 107 0.03 7.40 -2.37
CA THR A 107 1.41 7.91 -2.41
C THR A 107 2.23 7.11 -3.44
N ILE A 108 2.88 7.82 -4.36
CA ILE A 108 3.77 7.25 -5.37
C ILE A 108 5.18 7.16 -4.79
N ILE A 109 5.72 8.29 -4.33
CA ILE A 109 7.02 8.37 -3.67
C ILE A 109 6.97 9.42 -2.58
N SER A 110 7.62 9.17 -1.45
CA SER A 110 7.63 10.11 -0.34
C SER A 110 8.90 9.98 0.50
N LYS A 111 9.49 11.14 0.78
CA LYS A 111 10.39 11.38 1.91
C LYS A 111 9.92 12.64 2.60
N PHE A 112 8.80 12.56 3.31
CA PHE A 112 8.09 13.70 3.87
C PHE A 112 7.70 13.43 5.32
N CYS A 113 7.88 14.42 6.17
CA CYS A 113 7.46 14.39 7.57
C CYS A 113 6.21 15.27 7.73
N GLU A 114 5.07 14.67 8.00
CA GLU A 114 3.78 15.38 8.12
C GLU A 114 3.77 16.38 9.32
N SER A 115 4.46 16.05 10.42
CA SER A 115 4.48 16.90 11.60
C SER A 115 5.29 18.19 11.44
N THR A 116 6.33 18.16 10.60
CA THR A 116 7.20 19.33 10.35
C THR A 116 6.95 19.99 9.01
N ASN A 117 6.20 19.35 8.12
CA ASN A 117 6.03 19.73 6.72
C ASN A 117 7.36 19.88 5.98
N ILE A 118 8.32 18.98 6.25
CA ILE A 118 9.64 18.98 5.62
C ILE A 118 9.78 17.73 4.75
N GLY A 119 10.38 17.91 3.56
CA GLY A 119 10.66 16.86 2.61
C GLY A 119 9.83 16.96 1.33
N TYR A 120 9.70 15.86 0.60
CA TYR A 120 9.00 15.81 -0.67
C TYR A 120 8.06 14.61 -0.77
N LYS A 121 6.99 14.77 -1.57
CA LYS A 121 5.99 13.73 -1.79
C LYS A 121 5.32 13.91 -3.14
N ILE A 122 5.24 12.85 -3.94
CA ILE A 122 4.39 12.78 -5.13
C ILE A 122 3.25 11.82 -4.82
N PHE A 123 2.03 12.25 -5.05
CA PHE A 123 0.85 11.45 -4.72
C PHE A 123 -0.35 11.79 -5.60
N ILE A 124 -1.26 10.83 -5.73
CA ILE A 124 -2.59 11.01 -6.31
C ILE A 124 -3.54 11.35 -5.18
N ASP A 125 -4.28 12.44 -5.30
CA ASP A 125 -5.29 12.81 -4.32
C ASP A 125 -6.65 12.12 -4.58
N LYS A 126 -7.61 12.36 -3.70
CA LYS A 126 -8.97 11.79 -3.80
C LYS A 126 -9.77 12.24 -5.03
N ASN A 127 -9.30 13.25 -5.75
CA ASN A 127 -9.90 13.75 -6.98
C ASN A 127 -9.11 13.35 -8.23
N ASP A 128 -8.21 12.36 -8.09
CA ASP A 128 -7.32 11.85 -9.14
C ASP A 128 -6.34 12.90 -9.70
N ASN A 129 -6.01 13.92 -8.93
CA ASN A 129 -5.00 14.89 -9.32
C ASN A 129 -3.61 14.39 -8.91
N ILE A 130 -2.61 14.63 -9.76
CA ILE A 130 -1.20 14.47 -9.39
C ILE A 130 -0.75 15.69 -8.61
N ASN A 131 -0.18 15.42 -7.44
CA ASN A 131 0.34 16.45 -6.56
C ASN A 131 1.84 16.24 -6.34
N PHE A 132 2.61 17.31 -6.41
CA PHE A 132 3.98 17.38 -5.92
C PHE A 132 4.05 18.36 -4.76
N LEU A 133 4.40 17.84 -3.60
CA LEU A 133 4.60 18.59 -2.38
C LEU A 133 6.10 18.61 -2.08
N ILE A 134 6.65 19.78 -1.87
CA ILE A 134 8.02 20.00 -1.41
C ILE A 134 8.00 21.02 -0.28
N ASN A 135 8.35 20.59 0.92
CA ASN A 135 8.18 21.37 2.14
C ASN A 135 6.75 21.95 2.23
N LYS A 136 6.59 23.25 2.32
CA LYS A 136 5.29 23.95 2.38
C LYS A 136 4.72 24.29 1.00
N SER A 137 5.44 24.02 -0.09
CA SER A 137 5.03 24.38 -1.46
C SER A 137 4.42 23.18 -2.17
N LYS A 138 3.34 23.43 -2.92
CA LYS A 138 2.58 22.39 -3.60
C LYS A 138 2.27 22.80 -5.06
N LEU A 139 2.47 21.85 -5.98
CA LEU A 139 1.97 21.92 -7.36
C LEU A 139 0.94 20.81 -7.58
N ILE A 140 -0.07 21.10 -8.42
CA ILE A 140 -1.16 20.19 -8.74
C ILE A 140 -1.41 20.17 -10.23
N ILE A 141 -1.46 18.98 -10.82
CA ILE A 141 -1.98 18.75 -12.18
C ILE A 141 -3.28 17.97 -12.06
N SER A 142 -4.36 18.55 -12.57
CA SER A 142 -5.71 18.02 -12.45
C SER A 142 -6.14 17.27 -13.70
N LYS A 143 -6.88 16.16 -13.54
CA LYS A 143 -7.63 15.44 -14.57
C LYS A 143 -6.83 14.86 -15.74
N TYR A 144 -5.57 14.45 -15.52
CA TYR A 144 -4.70 13.89 -16.57
C TYR A 144 -4.34 12.43 -16.38
N LEU A 145 -4.82 11.80 -15.30
CA LEU A 145 -4.61 10.36 -15.10
C LEU A 145 -5.66 9.55 -15.83
N ASN A 146 -5.20 8.62 -16.65
CA ASN A 146 -6.01 7.62 -17.33
C ASN A 146 -5.79 6.25 -16.66
N LEU A 147 -6.89 5.57 -16.36
CA LEU A 147 -6.86 4.23 -15.80
C LEU A 147 -6.19 3.26 -16.79
N LYS A 148 -5.31 2.41 -16.30
CA LYS A 148 -4.60 1.39 -17.08
C LYS A 148 -3.82 1.94 -18.28
N LYS A 149 -3.24 3.14 -18.14
CA LYS A 149 -2.29 3.71 -19.11
C LYS A 149 -1.00 4.14 -18.42
N TRP A 150 0.11 4.06 -19.13
CA TRP A 150 1.39 4.49 -18.59
C TRP A 150 1.51 6.01 -18.61
N HIS A 151 1.97 6.57 -17.51
CA HIS A 151 2.22 8.01 -17.34
C HIS A 151 3.65 8.22 -16.86
N LEU A 152 4.39 9.10 -17.52
CA LEU A 152 5.65 9.61 -17.00
C LEU A 152 5.38 10.87 -16.19
N ILE A 153 5.67 10.81 -14.91
CA ILE A 153 5.59 11.95 -13.99
C ILE A 153 7.01 12.43 -13.72
N THR A 154 7.25 13.71 -13.96
CA THR A 154 8.53 14.35 -13.66
C THR A 154 8.30 15.50 -12.69
N ALA A 155 9.02 15.51 -11.59
CA ALA A 155 9.03 16.57 -10.60
C ALA A 155 10.46 17.06 -10.36
N ASP A 156 10.65 18.36 -10.29
CA ASP A 156 11.93 19.00 -10.05
C ASP A 156 11.81 20.10 -9.01
N TYR A 157 12.80 20.23 -8.17
CA TYR A 157 12.96 21.31 -7.22
C TYR A 157 14.40 21.78 -7.21
N ASN A 158 14.61 23.06 -7.49
CA ASN A 158 15.88 23.73 -7.37
C ASN A 158 15.88 24.61 -6.12
N HIS A 159 16.69 24.26 -5.16
CA HIS A 159 16.77 24.96 -3.87
C HIS A 159 17.28 26.39 -4.02
N ASP A 160 18.26 26.63 -4.90
CA ASP A 160 18.93 27.92 -5.00
C ASP A 160 18.06 28.98 -5.65
N THR A 161 17.20 28.56 -6.60
CA THR A 161 16.26 29.45 -7.29
C THR A 161 14.85 29.40 -6.68
N GLY A 162 14.55 28.42 -5.85
CA GLY A 162 13.21 28.15 -5.32
C GLY A 162 12.23 27.61 -6.37
N ASN A 163 12.71 27.32 -7.60
CA ASN A 163 11.86 26.84 -8.67
C ASN A 163 11.34 25.43 -8.40
N ILE A 164 10.05 25.25 -8.63
CA ILE A 164 9.37 23.96 -8.53
C ILE A 164 8.73 23.65 -9.87
N PHE A 165 8.91 22.43 -10.35
CA PHE A 165 8.37 21.96 -11.61
C PHE A 165 7.65 20.63 -11.44
N LEU A 166 6.53 20.46 -12.15
CA LEU A 166 5.79 19.20 -12.22
C LEU A 166 5.29 19.02 -13.65
N SER A 167 5.48 17.85 -14.22
CA SER A 167 4.90 17.48 -15.52
C SER A 167 4.36 16.07 -15.51
N ILE A 168 3.39 15.84 -16.38
CA ILE A 168 2.85 14.52 -16.68
C ILE A 168 2.81 14.34 -18.20
N GLN A 169 3.20 13.16 -18.65
CA GLN A 169 3.06 12.69 -20.01
C GLN A 169 2.39 11.33 -19.96
N TYR A 170 1.46 11.05 -20.86
CA TYR A 170 0.95 9.69 -21.00
C TYR A 170 1.30 9.13 -22.36
N TYR A 171 1.45 7.80 -22.40
CA TYR A 171 1.77 7.05 -23.60
C TYR A 171 0.50 6.33 -24.05
N ASP A 172 0.11 6.56 -25.31
CA ASP A 172 -0.93 5.81 -25.98
C ASP A 172 -0.29 4.80 -26.94
N GLU A 173 -0.77 3.56 -26.93
CA GLU A 173 -0.18 2.48 -27.73
C GLU A 173 -0.35 2.70 -29.23
N ASP A 174 -1.42 3.39 -29.64
CA ASP A 174 -1.77 3.60 -31.05
C ASP A 174 -1.20 4.87 -31.69
N ASN A 175 -0.76 5.83 -30.89
CA ASN A 175 -0.15 7.08 -31.37
C ASN A 175 0.76 7.67 -30.31
N VAL A 176 1.99 8.01 -30.70
CA VAL A 176 2.96 8.74 -29.87
C VAL A 176 2.49 10.19 -29.68
N HIS A 177 1.27 10.41 -29.24
CA HIS A 177 0.76 11.72 -28.88
C HIS A 177 1.09 12.01 -27.41
N PHE A 178 2.18 12.76 -27.23
CA PHE A 178 2.61 13.23 -25.93
C PHE A 178 1.75 14.42 -25.49
N THR A 179 0.76 14.18 -24.65
CA THR A 179 0.18 15.30 -23.90
C THR A 179 1.11 15.60 -22.74
N LYS A 180 1.88 16.67 -22.85
CA LYS A 180 2.79 17.15 -21.80
C LYS A 180 2.21 18.38 -21.13
N ILE A 181 1.92 18.28 -19.83
CA ILE A 181 1.52 19.41 -19.02
C ILE A 181 2.64 19.76 -18.07
N LYS A 182 2.98 21.03 -18.05
CA LYS A 182 4.01 21.61 -17.20
C LYS A 182 3.39 22.67 -16.31
N ILE A 183 3.70 22.62 -15.04
CA ILE A 183 3.41 23.70 -14.08
C ILE A 183 4.72 24.07 -13.41
N GLN A 184 5.00 25.37 -13.36
CA GLN A 184 6.19 25.92 -12.71
C GLN A 184 5.75 27.01 -11.73
N LYS A 185 6.38 27.01 -10.58
CA LYS A 185 6.23 28.08 -9.56
C LYS A 185 7.61 28.55 -9.15
N LYS A 186 7.77 29.86 -9.05
CA LYS A 186 8.90 30.51 -8.37
C LYS A 186 8.58 30.71 -6.91
#